data_a08665c0468314fee588915e24075edf
#
_entry.id   a08665c0468314fee588915e24075edf
#
_cell.length_a   1.000
_cell.length_b   1.000
_cell.length_c   1.000
_cell.angle_alpha   90.00
_cell.angle_beta   90.00
_cell.angle_gamma   90.00
#
_symmetry.space_group_name_H-M   'P 1'
#
loop_
_entity.id
_entity.type
_entity.pdbx_description
1 polymer ?
#
loop_
_entity_poly.entity_id
_entity_poly.type
_entity_poly.pdbx_seq_one_letter_code
_entity_poly.pdbx_strand_id
1 'polypeptide(L)'
;MNNYIEQTPEQELGILYQIRQKYGSVGDTDSYKLTHIPQYIKGADKMISYFESRGGKFDRVMNFGVQMLVKEYLLQPLTKKQAYNMIEWATEHMNGNMVKDLELALNKVVNELNGRMPIRIRNAPEGLMIPIKNVLLTIETTLPDELWFSLVSYFETKLVRVWAAMTVGTTSYYVREAILKALEKSSDDPAAEINFKFHDFGSRGVPDTGTAAFNGAAHLVSFMGTDTTVAVQALEFAYDIRMAGYSIPASEHSTTTSHGESNEIDLITQMFDAYAKKGAIFATVIDSYQALRFIRKYSPLFKERLIASGATWVFRPDSGDPITTPIKVVEELEKVFGCTINKKGYKVLNNVRVIQGDGIVPSQVTEILEGLMETGYSASNMAFGMGGGLLQKVNRDTHKFALKCSAIRVNGEWIDVYKDPAVYDENWNLVDEESFKISKKGRLELIYNAALDEYRTVLLEELSDYDGAEWSDTLLETVYEDGYLVRDMTFEEVRANAGTI
;
A
#
# COMPACT_ATOMS: atom_id res chain seq x y z
N MET A 1 29.43 27.69 -25.56
CA MET A 1 28.36 26.97 -26.29
C MET A 1 27.97 25.80 -25.44
N ASN A 2 26.72 25.74 -25.02
CA ASN A 2 26.22 24.61 -24.23
C ASN A 2 26.10 23.40 -25.18
N ASN A 3 26.91 22.37 -24.97
CA ASN A 3 26.80 21.11 -25.71
C ASN A 3 25.62 20.28 -25.12
N TYR A 4 24.40 20.76 -25.36
CA TYR A 4 23.22 19.95 -25.07
C TYR A 4 23.15 18.84 -26.13
N ILE A 5 22.93 17.59 -25.66
CA ILE A 5 22.61 16.47 -26.55
C ILE A 5 21.13 16.65 -26.89
N GLU A 6 20.81 16.91 -28.15
CA GLU A 6 19.43 16.87 -28.61
C GLU A 6 18.87 15.47 -28.48
N GLN A 7 17.79 15.32 -27.75
CA GLN A 7 17.07 14.08 -27.60
C GLN A 7 15.96 13.99 -28.64
N THR A 8 15.67 12.76 -29.11
CA THR A 8 14.45 12.52 -29.88
C THR A 8 13.23 12.57 -28.95
N PRO A 9 12.01 12.88 -29.45
CA PRO A 9 10.80 12.87 -28.64
C PRO A 9 10.59 11.54 -27.88
N GLU A 10 11.03 10.41 -28.43
CA GLU A 10 10.97 9.10 -27.76
C GLU A 10 11.98 8.99 -26.61
N GLN A 11 13.17 9.60 -26.74
CA GLN A 11 14.19 9.63 -25.68
C GLN A 11 13.84 10.60 -24.54
N GLU A 12 12.94 11.54 -24.75
CA GLU A 12 12.39 12.41 -23.69
C GLU A 12 11.43 11.65 -22.75
N LEU A 13 10.91 10.49 -23.18
CA LEU A 13 10.04 9.67 -22.36
C LEU A 13 10.84 8.87 -21.34
N GLY A 14 10.30 8.70 -20.13
CA GLY A 14 10.93 7.91 -19.08
C GLY A 14 11.14 6.44 -19.50
N ILE A 15 12.22 5.83 -19.02
CA ILE A 15 12.67 4.48 -19.43
C ILE A 15 11.54 3.44 -19.27
N LEU A 16 10.81 3.43 -18.15
CA LEU A 16 9.73 2.48 -17.93
C LEU A 16 8.56 2.66 -18.91
N TYR A 17 8.28 3.90 -19.30
CA TYR A 17 7.30 4.19 -20.35
C TYR A 17 7.75 3.63 -21.70
N GLN A 18 9.04 3.85 -22.08
CA GLN A 18 9.61 3.30 -23.31
C GLN A 18 9.56 1.77 -23.34
N ILE A 19 9.88 1.10 -22.22
CA ILE A 19 9.76 -0.36 -22.09
C ILE A 19 8.32 -0.80 -22.37
N ARG A 20 7.34 -0.11 -21.76
CA ARG A 20 5.92 -0.44 -21.95
C ARG A 20 5.46 -0.20 -23.38
N GLN A 21 5.87 0.89 -24.01
CA GLN A 21 5.56 1.17 -25.42
C GLN A 21 6.18 0.14 -26.36
N LYS A 22 7.39 -0.34 -26.07
CA LYS A 22 8.10 -1.30 -26.91
C LYS A 22 7.60 -2.73 -26.76
N TYR A 23 7.28 -3.18 -25.55
CA TYR A 23 7.00 -4.59 -25.23
C TYR A 23 5.59 -4.85 -24.70
N GLY A 24 4.78 -3.82 -24.44
CA GLY A 24 3.43 -3.96 -23.91
C GLY A 24 3.38 -4.58 -22.51
N SER A 25 2.22 -5.15 -22.19
CA SER A 25 1.99 -5.84 -20.92
C SER A 25 2.85 -7.09 -20.71
N VAL A 26 3.42 -7.66 -21.77
CA VAL A 26 4.24 -8.89 -21.71
C VAL A 26 5.74 -8.63 -21.51
N GLY A 27 6.18 -7.37 -21.52
CA GLY A 27 7.60 -7.00 -21.37
C GLY A 27 8.16 -7.15 -19.95
N ASP A 28 7.33 -7.45 -18.96
CA ASP A 28 7.74 -7.51 -17.55
C ASP A 28 7.26 -8.81 -16.91
N THR A 29 8.17 -9.77 -16.83
CA THR A 29 7.99 -11.08 -16.19
C THR A 29 9.34 -11.64 -15.74
N ASP A 30 9.34 -12.70 -14.96
CA ASP A 30 10.56 -13.44 -14.63
C ASP A 30 11.02 -14.26 -15.82
N SER A 31 12.30 -14.17 -16.18
CA SER A 31 12.87 -14.75 -17.42
C SER A 31 12.57 -16.25 -17.60
N TYR A 32 12.60 -17.05 -16.53
CA TYR A 32 12.34 -18.49 -16.63
C TYR A 32 10.91 -18.81 -17.09
N LYS A 33 9.96 -17.88 -16.90
CA LYS A 33 8.55 -18.03 -17.37
C LYS A 33 8.42 -17.99 -18.89
N LEU A 34 9.43 -17.47 -19.59
CA LEU A 34 9.46 -17.44 -21.06
C LEU A 34 9.48 -18.86 -21.68
N THR A 35 9.86 -19.87 -20.89
CA THR A 35 10.01 -21.27 -21.35
C THR A 35 9.10 -22.25 -20.62
N HIS A 36 8.06 -21.81 -19.91
CA HIS A 36 7.23 -22.69 -19.08
C HIS A 36 6.24 -23.54 -19.85
N ILE A 37 5.75 -23.08 -21.01
CA ILE A 37 4.68 -23.76 -21.75
C ILE A 37 4.98 -25.26 -21.93
N PRO A 38 6.13 -25.68 -22.48
CA PRO A 38 6.42 -27.10 -22.71
C PRO A 38 6.76 -27.89 -21.42
N GLN A 39 6.84 -27.24 -20.27
CA GLN A 39 7.13 -27.89 -18.98
C GLN A 39 5.84 -28.36 -18.27
N TYR A 40 4.69 -27.89 -18.69
CA TYR A 40 3.42 -28.32 -18.13
C TYR A 40 2.99 -29.69 -18.70
N ILE A 41 2.05 -30.32 -17.99
CA ILE A 41 1.46 -31.58 -18.42
C ILE A 41 0.79 -31.41 -19.80
N LYS A 42 1.00 -32.36 -20.69
CA LYS A 42 0.42 -32.35 -22.05
C LYS A 42 -1.10 -32.40 -22.00
N GLY A 43 -1.75 -31.64 -22.87
CA GLY A 43 -3.20 -31.51 -22.94
C GLY A 43 -3.76 -30.52 -21.91
N ALA A 44 -2.90 -29.79 -21.19
CA ALA A 44 -3.32 -28.67 -20.34
C ALA A 44 -3.81 -27.50 -21.21
N ASP A 45 -5.03 -27.02 -20.95
CA ASP A 45 -5.66 -25.96 -21.74
C ASP A 45 -6.25 -24.82 -20.91
N LYS A 46 -6.35 -24.96 -19.58
CA LYS A 46 -6.72 -23.92 -18.61
C LYS A 46 -5.92 -24.04 -17.32
N MET A 47 -5.73 -22.91 -16.66
CA MET A 47 -5.04 -22.83 -15.37
C MET A 47 -5.78 -21.84 -14.45
N ILE A 48 -5.78 -22.13 -13.17
CA ILE A 48 -6.19 -21.20 -12.13
C ILE A 48 -5.11 -21.12 -11.06
N SER A 49 -4.83 -19.89 -10.63
CA SER A 49 -3.93 -19.58 -9.50
C SER A 49 -4.63 -18.67 -8.51
N TYR A 50 -4.26 -18.76 -7.25
CA TYR A 50 -4.79 -17.92 -6.17
C TYR A 50 -3.67 -17.18 -5.44
N PHE A 51 -4.02 -16.05 -4.83
CA PHE A 51 -3.12 -15.22 -4.03
C PHE A 51 -3.63 -15.17 -2.59
N GLU A 52 -2.70 -15.32 -1.64
CA GLU A 52 -3.00 -15.31 -0.20
C GLU A 52 -1.86 -14.71 0.60
N SER A 53 -2.16 -14.24 1.82
CA SER A 53 -1.18 -14.05 2.89
C SER A 53 -1.10 -15.35 3.74
N ARG A 54 0.11 -15.84 3.97
CA ARG A 54 0.36 -17.09 4.72
C ARG A 54 0.76 -16.86 6.18
N GLY A 55 0.82 -15.64 6.63
CA GLY A 55 1.23 -15.27 7.97
C GLY A 55 1.79 -13.87 8.05
N GLY A 56 2.52 -13.58 9.11
CA GLY A 56 3.12 -12.27 9.36
C GLY A 56 2.80 -11.79 10.76
N LYS A 57 2.98 -10.49 10.98
CA LYS A 57 2.79 -9.86 12.29
C LYS A 57 1.32 -9.79 12.70
N PHE A 58 0.41 -9.65 11.74
CA PHE A 58 -1.01 -9.44 11.98
C PHE A 58 -1.81 -10.67 11.52
N ASP A 59 -2.95 -10.87 12.12
CA ASP A 59 -3.89 -11.97 11.85
C ASP A 59 -4.81 -11.71 10.65
N ARG A 60 -4.92 -10.45 10.23
CA ARG A 60 -5.66 -10.02 9.04
C ARG A 60 -4.78 -9.15 8.15
N VAL A 61 -5.08 -9.09 6.87
CA VAL A 61 -4.45 -8.21 5.88
C VAL A 61 -5.50 -7.42 5.12
N MET A 62 -5.18 -6.17 4.78
CA MET A 62 -6.01 -5.33 3.94
C MET A 62 -5.90 -5.80 2.49
N ASN A 63 -7.03 -6.10 1.86
CA ASN A 63 -7.08 -6.32 0.42
C ASN A 63 -7.16 -4.97 -0.30
N PHE A 64 -6.11 -4.59 -1.05
CA PHE A 64 -6.08 -3.30 -1.75
C PHE A 64 -5.04 -3.28 -2.88
N GLY A 65 -5.34 -2.57 -3.97
CA GLY A 65 -4.40 -2.24 -5.03
C GLY A 65 -4.50 -3.10 -6.29
N VAL A 66 -5.38 -4.10 -6.33
CA VAL A 66 -5.59 -4.95 -7.52
C VAL A 66 -6.18 -4.12 -8.67
N GLN A 67 -7.15 -3.24 -8.40
CA GLN A 67 -7.73 -2.34 -9.39
C GLN A 67 -6.69 -1.39 -9.99
N MET A 68 -5.82 -0.80 -9.16
CA MET A 68 -4.70 0.04 -9.62
C MET A 68 -3.78 -0.75 -10.56
N LEU A 69 -3.42 -1.97 -10.17
CA LEU A 69 -2.54 -2.84 -10.95
C LEU A 69 -3.17 -3.21 -12.30
N VAL A 70 -4.46 -3.55 -12.33
CA VAL A 70 -5.21 -3.85 -13.56
C VAL A 70 -5.22 -2.64 -14.48
N LYS A 71 -5.57 -1.46 -13.97
CA LYS A 71 -5.59 -0.20 -14.75
C LYS A 71 -4.22 0.16 -15.28
N GLU A 72 -3.17 -0.07 -14.50
CA GLU A 72 -1.79 0.26 -14.87
C GLU A 72 -1.22 -0.68 -15.94
N TYR A 73 -1.51 -1.99 -15.87
CA TYR A 73 -0.76 -2.98 -16.65
C TYR A 73 -1.56 -3.80 -17.65
N LEU A 74 -2.89 -3.94 -17.52
CA LEU A 74 -3.61 -4.98 -18.23
C LEU A 74 -4.66 -4.49 -19.23
N LEU A 75 -5.10 -3.22 -19.15
CA LEU A 75 -6.21 -2.74 -20.00
C LEU A 75 -5.80 -2.50 -21.45
N GLN A 76 -4.53 -2.25 -21.74
CA GLN A 76 -4.08 -2.00 -23.11
C GLN A 76 -3.84 -3.33 -23.84
N PRO A 77 -4.49 -3.55 -25.00
CA PRO A 77 -4.24 -4.73 -25.81
C PRO A 77 -2.79 -4.79 -26.30
N LEU A 78 -2.23 -5.99 -26.36
CA LEU A 78 -0.91 -6.24 -26.94
C LEU A 78 -0.96 -6.03 -28.46
N THR A 79 -0.11 -5.16 -29.00
CA THR A 79 -0.01 -4.95 -30.45
C THR A 79 0.90 -6.00 -31.09
N LYS A 80 0.73 -6.24 -32.41
CA LYS A 80 1.63 -7.12 -33.18
C LYS A 80 3.08 -6.71 -33.08
N LYS A 81 3.36 -5.39 -33.09
CA LYS A 81 4.73 -4.84 -32.96
C LYS A 81 5.32 -5.15 -31.58
N GLN A 82 4.53 -4.98 -30.53
CA GLN A 82 4.99 -5.29 -29.17
C GLN A 82 5.25 -6.79 -28.98
N ALA A 83 4.37 -7.64 -29.49
CA ALA A 83 4.57 -9.10 -29.47
C ALA A 83 5.85 -9.48 -30.20
N TYR A 84 6.05 -8.98 -31.42
CA TYR A 84 7.27 -9.20 -32.20
C TYR A 84 8.53 -8.74 -31.43
N ASN A 85 8.55 -7.53 -30.92
CA ASN A 85 9.68 -7.00 -30.16
C ASN A 85 9.99 -7.87 -28.92
N MET A 86 8.95 -8.34 -28.21
CA MET A 86 9.13 -9.22 -27.06
C MET A 86 9.71 -10.57 -27.44
N ILE A 87 9.22 -11.18 -28.51
CA ILE A 87 9.70 -12.48 -29.01
C ILE A 87 11.17 -12.38 -29.44
N GLU A 88 11.52 -11.35 -30.22
CA GLU A 88 12.89 -11.11 -30.68
C GLU A 88 13.83 -10.95 -29.47
N TRP A 89 13.48 -10.08 -28.54
CA TRP A 89 14.25 -9.87 -27.32
C TRP A 89 14.36 -11.15 -26.46
N ALA A 90 13.26 -11.87 -26.27
CA ALA A 90 13.25 -13.10 -25.49
C ALA A 90 14.10 -14.20 -26.13
N THR A 91 14.11 -14.29 -27.46
CA THR A 91 14.95 -15.22 -28.20
C THR A 91 16.45 -14.97 -27.97
N GLU A 92 16.86 -13.70 -28.03
CA GLU A 92 18.24 -13.30 -27.73
C GLU A 92 18.57 -13.55 -26.24
N HIS A 93 17.69 -13.14 -25.33
CA HIS A 93 17.89 -13.29 -23.89
C HIS A 93 18.02 -14.75 -23.45
N MET A 94 17.30 -15.66 -24.10
CA MET A 94 17.32 -17.10 -23.83
C MET A 94 18.31 -17.89 -24.71
N ASN A 95 19.24 -17.20 -25.40
CA ASN A 95 20.29 -17.82 -26.22
C ASN A 95 19.77 -18.76 -27.33
N GLY A 96 18.66 -18.41 -28.01
CA GLY A 96 18.17 -19.15 -29.16
C GLY A 96 16.67 -19.44 -29.12
N ASN A 97 16.23 -20.47 -29.82
CA ASN A 97 14.81 -20.78 -30.09
C ASN A 97 14.02 -21.41 -28.93
N MET A 98 14.45 -21.22 -27.68
CA MET A 98 13.79 -21.81 -26.50
C MET A 98 12.40 -21.23 -26.21
N VAL A 99 12.03 -20.12 -26.87
CA VAL A 99 10.76 -19.39 -26.63
C VAL A 99 9.70 -19.63 -27.72
N LYS A 100 9.87 -20.69 -28.52
CA LYS A 100 8.98 -20.97 -29.65
C LYS A 100 7.49 -21.07 -29.24
N ASP A 101 7.20 -21.73 -28.13
CA ASP A 101 5.81 -21.88 -27.67
C ASP A 101 5.24 -20.54 -27.17
N LEU A 102 6.07 -19.69 -26.54
CA LEU A 102 5.68 -18.31 -26.20
C LEU A 102 5.41 -17.47 -27.46
N GLU A 103 6.25 -17.62 -28.50
CA GLU A 103 6.04 -16.98 -29.81
C GLU A 103 4.67 -17.36 -30.40
N LEU A 104 4.35 -18.65 -30.40
CA LEU A 104 3.05 -19.14 -30.88
C LEU A 104 1.90 -18.60 -30.04
N ALA A 105 2.02 -18.60 -28.72
CA ALA A 105 1.02 -18.09 -27.79
C ALA A 105 0.75 -16.59 -28.03
N LEU A 106 1.77 -15.74 -28.05
CA LEU A 106 1.62 -14.29 -28.24
C LEU A 106 1.10 -13.95 -29.63
N ASN A 107 1.58 -14.63 -30.69
CA ASN A 107 1.07 -14.45 -32.03
C ASN A 107 -0.41 -14.83 -32.14
N LYS A 108 -0.85 -15.90 -31.46
CA LYS A 108 -2.23 -16.32 -31.42
C LYS A 108 -3.11 -15.28 -30.67
N VAL A 109 -2.66 -14.78 -29.51
CA VAL A 109 -3.35 -13.73 -28.77
C VAL A 109 -3.57 -12.48 -29.65
N VAL A 110 -2.54 -12.00 -30.34
CA VAL A 110 -2.69 -10.78 -31.17
C VAL A 110 -3.51 -10.98 -32.43
N ASN A 111 -3.49 -12.18 -33.02
CA ASN A 111 -4.23 -12.46 -34.26
C ASN A 111 -5.67 -12.89 -34.04
N GLU A 112 -5.96 -13.65 -32.99
CA GLU A 112 -7.28 -14.23 -32.74
C GLU A 112 -8.08 -13.41 -31.71
N LEU A 113 -7.40 -12.77 -30.71
CA LEU A 113 -8.04 -12.05 -29.62
C LEU A 113 -7.78 -10.53 -29.67
N ASN A 114 -7.29 -10.02 -30.81
CA ASN A 114 -6.94 -8.59 -30.96
C ASN A 114 -5.99 -8.06 -29.85
N GLY A 115 -5.11 -8.94 -29.38
CA GLY A 115 -4.13 -8.61 -28.32
C GLY A 115 -4.68 -8.58 -26.89
N ARG A 116 -5.95 -8.96 -26.68
CA ARG A 116 -6.55 -9.03 -25.35
C ARG A 116 -6.20 -10.35 -24.69
N MET A 117 -5.77 -10.27 -23.42
CA MET A 117 -5.33 -11.45 -22.68
C MET A 117 -6.54 -12.27 -22.23
N PRO A 118 -6.62 -13.58 -22.58
CA PRO A 118 -7.76 -14.45 -22.24
C PRO A 118 -7.67 -14.92 -20.78
N ILE A 119 -7.68 -13.97 -19.85
CA ILE A 119 -7.61 -14.21 -18.42
C ILE A 119 -8.71 -13.45 -17.70
N ARG A 120 -9.15 -14.03 -16.57
CA ARG A 120 -10.04 -13.40 -15.60
C ARG A 120 -9.30 -13.22 -14.29
N ILE A 121 -9.43 -12.05 -13.67
CA ILE A 121 -8.99 -11.78 -12.32
C ILE A 121 -10.24 -11.54 -11.47
N ARG A 122 -10.42 -12.36 -10.43
CA ARG A 122 -11.44 -12.18 -9.41
C ARG A 122 -10.76 -11.77 -8.12
N ASN A 123 -11.31 -10.79 -7.43
CA ASN A 123 -10.73 -10.22 -6.21
C ASN A 123 -11.82 -10.03 -5.15
N ALA A 124 -11.49 -10.27 -3.89
CA ALA A 124 -12.34 -9.83 -2.81
C ALA A 124 -12.48 -8.30 -2.83
N PRO A 125 -13.58 -7.70 -2.36
CA PRO A 125 -13.73 -6.26 -2.33
C PRO A 125 -12.52 -5.56 -1.66
N GLU A 126 -12.01 -4.52 -2.30
CA GLU A 126 -10.88 -3.77 -1.73
C GLU A 126 -11.32 -2.98 -0.50
N GLY A 127 -10.42 -2.81 0.45
CA GLY A 127 -10.65 -2.25 1.77
C GLY A 127 -10.92 -3.29 2.85
N LEU A 128 -11.42 -4.49 2.52
CA LEU A 128 -11.69 -5.53 3.51
C LEU A 128 -10.43 -6.00 4.23
N MET A 129 -10.54 -6.15 5.55
CA MET A 129 -9.54 -6.80 6.41
C MET A 129 -9.82 -8.30 6.49
N ILE A 130 -9.11 -9.08 5.69
CA ILE A 130 -9.34 -10.53 5.54
C ILE A 130 -8.30 -11.29 6.37
N PRO A 131 -8.72 -12.31 7.16
CA PRO A 131 -7.81 -13.15 7.93
C PRO A 131 -6.76 -13.82 7.02
N ILE A 132 -5.53 -13.91 7.51
CA ILE A 132 -4.46 -14.65 6.80
C ILE A 132 -4.90 -16.08 6.46
N LYS A 133 -4.23 -16.69 5.48
CA LYS A 133 -4.54 -18.03 4.94
C LYS A 133 -5.88 -18.12 4.19
N ASN A 134 -6.55 -17.01 3.91
CA ASN A 134 -7.69 -16.97 3.01
C ASN A 134 -7.25 -16.51 1.60
N VAL A 135 -7.99 -16.96 0.58
CA VAL A 135 -7.81 -16.48 -0.80
C VAL A 135 -8.25 -15.02 -0.88
N LEU A 136 -7.40 -14.17 -1.46
CA LEU A 136 -7.66 -12.75 -1.66
C LEU A 136 -8.09 -12.46 -3.11
N LEU A 137 -7.43 -13.10 -4.05
CA LEU A 137 -7.76 -13.05 -5.47
C LEU A 137 -7.46 -14.37 -6.16
N THR A 138 -8.10 -14.57 -7.30
CA THR A 138 -7.77 -15.63 -8.25
C THR A 138 -7.49 -15.04 -9.62
N ILE A 139 -6.61 -15.72 -10.38
CA ILE A 139 -6.42 -15.48 -11.80
C ILE A 139 -6.59 -16.78 -12.55
N GLU A 140 -7.39 -16.79 -13.61
CA GLU A 140 -7.68 -17.98 -14.40
C GLU A 140 -7.68 -17.70 -15.89
N THR A 141 -7.45 -18.71 -16.69
CA THR A 141 -7.64 -18.66 -18.15
C THR A 141 -9.13 -18.77 -18.48
N THR A 142 -9.67 -17.84 -19.26
CA THR A 142 -11.09 -17.85 -19.69
C THR A 142 -11.33 -18.80 -20.84
N LEU A 143 -10.48 -18.77 -21.87
CA LEU A 143 -10.60 -19.58 -23.07
C LEU A 143 -9.63 -20.77 -23.04
N PRO A 144 -10.07 -22.00 -23.37
CA PRO A 144 -9.20 -23.17 -23.39
C PRO A 144 -8.21 -23.10 -24.57
N ASP A 145 -6.91 -23.29 -24.28
CA ASP A 145 -5.86 -23.34 -25.28
C ASP A 145 -4.55 -23.84 -24.71
N GLU A 146 -3.88 -24.77 -25.36
CA GLU A 146 -2.63 -25.38 -24.90
C GLU A 146 -1.41 -24.43 -24.94
N LEU A 147 -1.53 -23.26 -25.55
CA LEU A 147 -0.44 -22.27 -25.62
C LEU A 147 -0.63 -21.15 -24.60
N TRP A 148 -1.80 -20.50 -24.59
CA TRP A 148 -1.96 -19.32 -23.74
C TRP A 148 -2.47 -19.60 -22.32
N PHE A 149 -2.85 -20.85 -21.97
CA PHE A 149 -3.29 -21.16 -20.59
C PHE A 149 -2.25 -20.76 -19.54
N SER A 150 -0.96 -20.85 -19.87
CA SER A 150 0.15 -20.51 -18.99
C SER A 150 0.35 -19.00 -18.77
N LEU A 151 -0.40 -18.13 -19.47
CA LEU A 151 -0.39 -16.68 -19.22
C LEU A 151 -0.79 -16.35 -17.78
N VAL A 152 -1.59 -17.19 -17.12
CA VAL A 152 -1.86 -17.11 -15.68
C VAL A 152 -0.56 -17.08 -14.87
N SER A 153 0.36 -18.01 -15.13
CA SER A 153 1.68 -18.03 -14.51
C SER A 153 2.59 -16.89 -15.00
N TYR A 154 2.47 -16.50 -16.27
CA TYR A 154 3.27 -15.43 -16.85
C TYR A 154 3.01 -14.08 -16.14
N PHE A 155 1.75 -13.78 -15.81
CA PHE A 155 1.36 -12.55 -15.11
C PHE A 155 1.55 -12.59 -13.59
N GLU A 156 1.98 -13.71 -13.00
CA GLU A 156 2.30 -13.81 -11.57
C GLU A 156 3.23 -12.69 -11.11
N THR A 157 4.30 -12.41 -11.87
CA THR A 157 5.30 -11.40 -11.52
C THR A 157 4.69 -10.02 -11.27
N LYS A 158 3.69 -9.64 -12.08
CA LYS A 158 2.96 -8.37 -11.89
C LYS A 158 1.99 -8.44 -10.73
N LEU A 159 1.14 -9.47 -10.71
CA LEU A 159 0.06 -9.59 -9.72
C LEU A 159 0.62 -9.70 -8.29
N VAL A 160 1.72 -10.42 -8.10
CA VAL A 160 2.32 -10.58 -6.77
C VAL A 160 2.76 -9.23 -6.19
N ARG A 161 3.14 -8.24 -7.00
CA ARG A 161 3.57 -6.91 -6.54
C ARG A 161 2.52 -6.16 -5.70
N VAL A 162 1.25 -6.54 -5.80
CA VAL A 162 0.18 -5.99 -4.95
C VAL A 162 0.46 -6.19 -3.46
N TRP A 163 1.34 -7.17 -3.10
CA TRP A 163 1.78 -7.39 -1.73
C TRP A 163 2.24 -6.11 -1.02
N ALA A 164 2.88 -5.20 -1.76
CA ALA A 164 3.44 -3.98 -1.19
C ALA A 164 2.34 -3.04 -0.69
N ALA A 165 1.36 -2.71 -1.55
CA ALA A 165 0.21 -1.90 -1.18
C ALA A 165 -0.61 -2.57 -0.06
N MET A 166 -0.89 -3.88 -0.16
CA MET A 166 -1.60 -4.62 0.90
C MET A 166 -0.87 -4.55 2.24
N THR A 167 0.47 -4.65 2.24
CA THR A 167 1.26 -4.57 3.48
C THR A 167 1.20 -3.18 4.10
N VAL A 168 1.32 -2.12 3.29
CA VAL A 168 1.24 -0.73 3.77
C VAL A 168 -0.17 -0.41 4.28
N GLY A 169 -1.22 -0.81 3.55
CA GLY A 169 -2.60 -0.64 3.97
C GLY A 169 -2.89 -1.36 5.29
N THR A 170 -2.44 -2.60 5.43
CA THR A 170 -2.53 -3.37 6.68
C THR A 170 -1.85 -2.65 7.84
N THR A 171 -0.61 -2.19 7.64
CA THR A 171 0.12 -1.46 8.67
C THR A 171 -0.60 -0.18 9.09
N SER A 172 -1.08 0.61 8.11
CA SER A 172 -1.84 1.83 8.38
C SER A 172 -3.12 1.57 9.13
N TYR A 173 -3.84 0.49 8.80
CA TYR A 173 -5.05 0.09 9.51
C TYR A 173 -4.77 -0.21 10.99
N TYR A 174 -3.79 -1.04 11.31
CA TYR A 174 -3.47 -1.36 12.70
C TYR A 174 -2.88 -0.17 13.48
N VAL A 175 -2.18 0.74 12.82
CA VAL A 175 -1.77 2.01 13.42
C VAL A 175 -3.01 2.88 13.74
N ARG A 176 -4.01 2.91 12.82
CA ARG A 176 -5.27 3.62 13.06
C ARG A 176 -5.99 3.09 14.29
N GLU A 177 -6.11 1.76 14.42
CA GLU A 177 -6.72 1.12 15.58
C GLU A 177 -6.01 1.50 16.90
N ALA A 178 -4.67 1.49 16.89
CA ALA A 178 -3.89 1.87 18.06
C ALA A 178 -4.10 3.35 18.46
N ILE A 179 -4.09 4.25 17.49
CA ILE A 179 -4.32 5.69 17.72
C ILE A 179 -5.78 5.94 18.15
N LEU A 180 -6.74 5.29 17.50
CA LEU A 180 -8.16 5.43 17.84
C LEU A 180 -8.44 5.03 19.29
N LYS A 181 -7.89 3.89 19.73
CA LYS A 181 -7.99 3.42 21.12
C LYS A 181 -7.45 4.46 22.13
N ALA A 182 -6.35 5.11 21.81
CA ALA A 182 -5.77 6.15 22.65
C ALA A 182 -6.64 7.44 22.66
N LEU A 183 -7.17 7.82 21.50
CA LEU A 183 -8.12 8.94 21.38
C LEU A 183 -9.42 8.66 22.11
N GLU A 184 -9.99 7.46 21.96
CA GLU A 184 -11.21 7.05 22.70
C GLU A 184 -11.02 7.14 24.21
N LYS A 185 -9.83 6.85 24.71
CA LYS A 185 -9.50 6.99 26.13
C LYS A 185 -9.33 8.46 26.55
N SER A 186 -8.77 9.32 25.71
CA SER A 186 -8.24 10.62 26.15
C SER A 186 -8.72 11.86 25.38
N SER A 187 -9.44 11.72 24.24
CA SER A 187 -9.97 12.83 23.46
C SER A 187 -11.47 13.01 23.66
N ASP A 188 -11.97 14.24 23.55
CA ASP A 188 -13.40 14.55 23.58
C ASP A 188 -14.12 14.17 22.26
N ASP A 189 -13.41 14.15 21.13
CA ASP A 189 -13.95 13.84 19.81
C ASP A 189 -12.96 13.00 18.97
N PRO A 190 -12.82 11.71 19.28
CA PRO A 190 -11.91 10.81 18.56
C PRO A 190 -12.17 10.72 17.05
N ALA A 191 -13.44 10.72 16.66
CA ALA A 191 -13.85 10.56 15.26
C ALA A 191 -13.43 11.75 14.39
N ALA A 192 -13.56 12.98 14.90
CA ALA A 192 -13.12 14.17 14.18
C ALA A 192 -11.58 14.26 14.04
N GLU A 193 -10.82 13.62 14.94
CA GLU A 193 -9.37 13.76 14.98
C GLU A 193 -8.62 12.67 14.20
N ILE A 194 -9.11 11.44 14.19
CA ILE A 194 -8.36 10.25 13.79
C ILE A 194 -7.76 10.35 12.37
N ASN A 195 -8.49 10.93 11.43
CA ASN A 195 -8.11 10.93 10.01
C ASN A 195 -6.80 11.67 9.70
N PHE A 196 -6.34 12.56 10.60
CA PHE A 196 -5.12 13.36 10.47
C PHE A 196 -4.08 13.08 11.55
N LYS A 197 -4.16 11.94 12.22
CA LYS A 197 -3.20 11.57 13.29
C LYS A 197 -1.98 10.81 12.82
N PHE A 198 -1.99 10.33 11.57
CA PHE A 198 -0.86 9.62 10.98
C PHE A 198 -0.67 10.04 9.53
N HIS A 199 0.53 10.52 9.20
CA HIS A 199 0.89 11.10 7.90
C HIS A 199 1.94 10.25 7.19
N ASP A 200 1.78 10.08 5.87
CA ASP A 200 2.78 9.50 5.00
C ASP A 200 3.83 10.55 4.61
N PHE A 201 5.08 10.36 5.03
CA PHE A 201 6.27 11.13 4.66
C PHE A 201 7.24 10.32 3.79
N GLY A 202 6.78 9.22 3.20
CA GLY A 202 7.62 8.18 2.60
C GLY A 202 8.00 8.38 1.14
N SER A 203 7.51 9.41 0.45
CA SER A 203 7.74 9.61 -0.99
C SER A 203 9.22 9.50 -1.39
N ARG A 204 10.11 10.20 -0.67
CA ARG A 204 11.57 10.15 -0.91
C ARG A 204 12.25 8.90 -0.35
N GLY A 205 11.55 8.11 0.44
CA GLY A 205 12.08 6.91 1.12
C GLY A 205 11.95 5.63 0.31
N VAL A 206 11.29 5.67 -0.85
CA VAL A 206 11.11 4.52 -1.76
C VAL A 206 11.94 4.69 -3.04
N PRO A 207 12.26 3.59 -3.77
CA PRO A 207 13.19 3.63 -4.88
C PRO A 207 12.63 4.29 -6.15
N ASP A 208 11.30 4.34 -6.32
CA ASP A 208 10.68 4.84 -7.53
C ASP A 208 9.28 5.41 -7.30
N THR A 209 8.81 6.20 -8.27
CA THR A 209 7.52 6.89 -8.24
C THR A 209 6.33 5.92 -8.18
N GLY A 210 6.41 4.77 -8.85
CA GLY A 210 5.34 3.77 -8.84
C GLY A 210 5.14 3.18 -7.45
N THR A 211 6.22 2.86 -6.74
CA THR A 211 6.18 2.41 -5.35
C THR A 211 5.58 3.49 -4.43
N ALA A 212 5.97 4.76 -4.61
CA ALA A 212 5.38 5.87 -3.86
C ALA A 212 3.86 5.98 -4.11
N ALA A 213 3.43 5.87 -5.37
CA ALA A 213 2.04 5.96 -5.77
C ALA A 213 1.18 4.85 -5.15
N PHE A 214 1.58 3.58 -5.35
CA PHE A 214 0.81 2.42 -4.89
C PHE A 214 0.79 2.29 -3.37
N ASN A 215 1.95 2.41 -2.73
CA ASN A 215 2.07 2.25 -1.28
C ASN A 215 1.44 3.43 -0.55
N GLY A 216 1.65 4.66 -1.03
CA GLY A 216 1.00 5.84 -0.46
C GLY A 216 -0.52 5.83 -0.62
N ALA A 217 -1.05 5.35 -1.75
CA ALA A 217 -2.48 5.16 -1.94
C ALA A 217 -3.10 4.20 -0.92
N ALA A 218 -2.40 3.10 -0.60
CA ALA A 218 -2.83 2.15 0.42
C ALA A 218 -2.91 2.77 1.83
N HIS A 219 -1.98 3.65 2.18
CA HIS A 219 -2.04 4.42 3.44
C HIS A 219 -3.31 5.27 3.52
N LEU A 220 -3.71 5.89 2.40
CA LEU A 220 -4.88 6.78 2.33
C LEU A 220 -6.23 6.05 2.47
N VAL A 221 -6.27 4.73 2.46
CA VAL A 221 -7.47 3.97 2.86
C VAL A 221 -7.80 4.23 4.33
N SER A 222 -6.78 4.30 5.19
CA SER A 222 -6.95 4.43 6.64
C SER A 222 -6.83 5.87 7.16
N PHE A 223 -6.13 6.76 6.46
CA PHE A 223 -5.86 8.13 6.90
C PHE A 223 -6.02 9.13 5.74
N MET A 224 -5.99 10.42 6.07
CA MET A 224 -6.06 11.51 5.08
C MET A 224 -4.81 12.41 5.09
N GLY A 225 -3.83 12.16 5.96
CA GLY A 225 -2.58 12.92 6.04
C GLY A 225 -1.49 12.34 5.14
N THR A 226 -0.94 13.13 4.20
CA THR A 226 0.14 12.70 3.32
C THR A 226 0.91 13.86 2.71
N ASP A 227 2.22 13.68 2.54
CA ASP A 227 3.09 14.54 1.72
C ASP A 227 3.48 13.84 0.39
N THR A 228 2.98 12.62 0.15
CA THR A 228 3.23 11.85 -1.07
C THR A 228 2.22 12.25 -2.16
N THR A 229 2.50 13.32 -2.88
CA THR A 229 1.58 13.89 -3.88
C THR A 229 1.16 12.89 -4.96
N VAL A 230 2.08 12.04 -5.42
CA VAL A 230 1.82 11.05 -6.48
C VAL A 230 0.79 9.99 -6.03
N ALA A 231 0.68 9.71 -4.72
CA ALA A 231 -0.33 8.78 -4.19
C ALA A 231 -1.75 9.36 -4.36
N VAL A 232 -1.92 10.64 -4.05
CA VAL A 232 -3.21 11.35 -4.24
C VAL A 232 -3.59 11.40 -5.71
N GLN A 233 -2.61 11.72 -6.58
CA GLN A 233 -2.81 11.74 -8.03
C GLN A 233 -3.17 10.37 -8.59
N ALA A 234 -2.51 9.30 -8.12
CA ALA A 234 -2.81 7.94 -8.56
C ALA A 234 -4.25 7.51 -8.21
N LEU A 235 -4.75 7.92 -7.04
CA LEU A 235 -6.13 7.66 -6.62
C LEU A 235 -7.17 8.39 -7.49
N GLU A 236 -6.85 9.58 -8.01
CA GLU A 236 -7.71 10.30 -8.96
C GLU A 236 -7.95 9.44 -10.22
N PHE A 237 -6.90 8.83 -10.76
CA PHE A 237 -7.02 8.00 -11.97
C PHE A 237 -7.51 6.57 -11.70
N ALA A 238 -7.17 6.01 -10.55
CA ALA A 238 -7.48 4.62 -10.24
C ALA A 238 -8.86 4.43 -9.60
N TYR A 239 -9.36 5.39 -8.84
CA TYR A 239 -10.59 5.25 -8.04
C TYR A 239 -11.52 6.48 -8.12
N ASP A 240 -11.31 7.35 -9.10
CA ASP A 240 -12.14 8.54 -9.38
C ASP A 240 -12.33 9.47 -8.15
N ILE A 241 -11.29 9.62 -7.34
CA ILE A 241 -11.28 10.57 -6.22
C ILE A 241 -10.19 11.61 -6.39
N ARG A 242 -10.59 12.85 -6.69
CA ARG A 242 -9.63 13.92 -6.94
C ARG A 242 -8.76 14.25 -5.74
N MET A 243 -9.27 14.17 -4.52
CA MET A 243 -8.57 14.60 -3.31
C MET A 243 -8.81 13.62 -2.16
N ALA A 244 -8.02 12.55 -2.13
CA ALA A 244 -8.09 11.53 -1.09
C ALA A 244 -7.28 11.88 0.16
N GLY A 245 -6.33 12.80 0.06
CA GLY A 245 -5.41 13.13 1.15
C GLY A 245 -4.96 14.59 1.12
N TYR A 246 -4.47 15.08 2.26
CA TYR A 246 -4.14 16.48 2.50
C TYR A 246 -2.82 16.62 3.23
N SER A 247 -2.17 17.78 3.04
CA SER A 247 -1.00 18.23 3.79
C SER A 247 -1.23 19.64 4.34
N ILE A 248 -0.31 20.12 5.16
CA ILE A 248 -0.30 21.45 5.75
C ILE A 248 1.00 22.18 5.41
N PRO A 249 1.04 23.52 5.41
CA PRO A 249 2.28 24.28 5.34
C PRO A 249 3.23 23.83 6.45
N ALA A 250 4.43 23.39 6.09
CA ALA A 250 5.45 22.92 7.02
C ALA A 250 6.84 23.40 6.62
N SER A 251 7.66 23.80 7.59
CA SER A 251 9.07 24.06 7.35
C SER A 251 9.90 22.78 7.31
N GLU A 252 11.05 22.83 6.65
CA GLU A 252 12.10 21.82 6.75
C GLU A 252 13.41 22.46 7.22
N HIS A 253 14.44 21.65 7.47
CA HIS A 253 15.73 22.18 7.95
C HIS A 253 16.32 23.20 6.98
N SER A 254 16.25 23.02 5.66
CA SER A 254 16.79 23.94 4.66
C SER A 254 16.13 25.33 4.74
N THR A 255 14.83 25.40 5.01
CA THR A 255 14.14 26.69 5.15
C THR A 255 14.56 27.41 6.43
N THR A 256 14.82 26.68 7.52
CA THR A 256 15.33 27.24 8.77
C THR A 256 16.79 27.67 8.63
N THR A 257 17.64 26.77 8.13
CA THR A 257 19.09 27.01 8.06
C THR A 257 19.49 28.07 7.02
N SER A 258 18.64 28.34 6.04
CA SER A 258 18.86 29.45 5.10
C SER A 258 18.86 30.83 5.78
N HIS A 259 18.23 30.98 6.94
CA HIS A 259 18.26 32.20 7.76
C HIS A 259 19.51 32.26 8.64
N GLY A 260 20.17 31.15 8.91
CA GLY A 260 21.25 31.00 9.86
C GLY A 260 20.78 30.97 11.32
N GLU A 261 21.63 30.47 12.22
CA GLU A 261 21.29 30.22 13.63
C GLU A 261 20.83 31.49 14.38
N SER A 262 21.44 32.64 14.08
CA SER A 262 21.11 33.93 14.76
C SER A 262 19.72 34.47 14.36
N ASN A 263 19.24 34.10 13.19
CA ASN A 263 18.03 34.65 12.59
C ASN A 263 16.89 33.60 12.44
N GLU A 264 16.97 32.50 13.19
CA GLU A 264 15.93 31.44 13.22
C GLU A 264 14.53 32.02 13.50
N ILE A 265 14.43 33.11 14.25
CA ILE A 265 13.19 33.83 14.52
C ILE A 265 12.54 34.44 13.28
N ASP A 266 13.32 34.78 12.25
CA ASP A 266 12.80 35.37 11.02
C ASP A 266 11.95 34.36 10.23
N LEU A 267 12.37 33.09 10.23
CA LEU A 267 11.53 32.02 9.66
C LEU A 267 10.19 31.95 10.38
N ILE A 268 10.18 31.95 11.72
CA ILE A 268 8.92 31.88 12.49
C ILE A 268 8.03 33.07 12.12
N THR A 269 8.61 34.27 12.01
CA THR A 269 7.88 35.48 11.62
C THR A 269 7.24 35.30 10.23
N GLN A 270 8.01 34.83 9.24
CA GLN A 270 7.51 34.59 7.90
C GLN A 270 6.40 33.52 7.85
N MET A 271 6.56 32.43 8.60
CA MET A 271 5.53 31.40 8.71
C MET A 271 4.22 31.93 9.29
N PHE A 272 4.32 32.78 10.34
CA PHE A 272 3.14 33.44 10.90
C PHE A 272 2.50 34.43 9.93
N ASP A 273 3.29 35.21 9.21
CA ASP A 273 2.77 36.19 8.22
C ASP A 273 2.03 35.47 7.08
N ALA A 274 2.55 34.36 6.65
CA ALA A 274 1.98 33.60 5.53
C ALA A 274 0.78 32.74 5.94
N TYR A 275 0.82 32.07 7.08
CA TYR A 275 -0.06 30.95 7.35
C TYR A 275 -0.92 31.08 8.63
N ALA A 276 -0.61 31.98 9.58
CA ALA A 276 -1.36 32.10 10.82
C ALA A 276 -2.71 32.82 10.60
N LYS A 277 -3.72 32.05 10.19
CA LYS A 277 -5.11 32.49 9.93
C LYS A 277 -6.09 31.63 10.71
N LYS A 278 -7.30 32.13 10.96
CA LYS A 278 -8.34 31.42 11.69
C LYS A 278 -8.61 30.03 11.11
N GLY A 279 -8.45 29.01 11.94
CA GLY A 279 -8.63 27.61 11.56
C GLY A 279 -7.50 26.99 10.77
N ALA A 280 -6.46 27.75 10.42
CA ALA A 280 -5.28 27.18 9.74
C ALA A 280 -4.42 26.37 10.70
N ILE A 281 -3.75 25.37 10.13
CA ILE A 281 -2.75 24.56 10.81
C ILE A 281 -1.45 24.67 10.02
N PHE A 282 -0.32 24.92 10.68
CA PHE A 282 1.00 24.94 10.05
C PHE A 282 2.05 24.37 11.01
N ALA A 283 3.11 23.77 10.48
CA ALA A 283 4.14 23.09 11.24
C ALA A 283 5.50 23.77 11.08
N THR A 284 6.30 23.74 12.14
CA THR A 284 7.67 24.21 12.11
C THR A 284 8.60 23.15 12.69
N VAL A 285 9.68 22.81 11.98
CA VAL A 285 10.78 22.03 12.53
C VAL A 285 11.50 22.87 13.58
N ILE A 286 11.82 22.25 14.75
CA ILE A 286 12.27 23.02 15.92
C ILE A 286 13.71 22.77 16.34
N ASP A 287 14.38 21.84 15.72
CA ASP A 287 15.68 21.31 16.13
C ASP A 287 16.78 21.43 15.07
N SER A 288 16.60 22.37 14.14
CA SER A 288 17.69 22.72 13.21
C SER A 288 18.95 23.17 13.95
N TYR A 289 18.79 23.71 15.16
CA TYR A 289 19.87 24.10 16.08
C TYR A 289 19.58 23.61 17.50
N GLN A 290 18.72 24.30 18.27
CA GLN A 290 18.45 23.99 19.68
C GLN A 290 16.93 24.00 19.94
N ALA A 291 16.30 22.83 20.01
CA ALA A 291 14.86 22.69 20.22
C ALA A 291 14.36 23.42 21.50
N LEU A 292 15.09 23.34 22.60
CA LEU A 292 14.71 24.03 23.83
C LEU A 292 14.81 25.54 23.72
N ARG A 293 15.79 26.07 22.96
CA ARG A 293 15.87 27.50 22.66
C ARG A 293 14.67 27.95 21.83
N PHE A 294 14.31 27.18 20.82
CA PHE A 294 13.13 27.42 19.98
C PHE A 294 11.87 27.51 20.83
N ILE A 295 11.61 26.52 21.69
CA ILE A 295 10.42 26.47 22.55
C ILE A 295 10.44 27.54 23.64
N ARG A 296 11.55 27.72 24.38
CA ARG A 296 11.58 28.57 25.57
C ARG A 296 11.85 30.04 25.30
N LYS A 297 12.58 30.35 24.21
CA LYS A 297 12.99 31.73 23.91
C LYS A 297 12.22 32.34 22.74
N TYR A 298 12.00 31.60 21.66
CA TYR A 298 11.40 32.16 20.46
C TYR A 298 9.86 32.00 20.46
N SER A 299 9.34 30.83 20.77
CA SER A 299 7.91 30.57 20.67
C SER A 299 7.05 31.48 21.58
N PRO A 300 7.49 31.90 22.80
CA PRO A 300 6.72 32.84 23.63
C PRO A 300 6.42 34.17 22.95
N LEU A 301 7.31 34.62 22.08
CA LEU A 301 7.16 35.90 21.35
C LEU A 301 5.99 35.90 20.39
N PHE A 302 5.52 34.73 19.99
CA PHE A 302 4.39 34.54 19.05
C PHE A 302 3.09 34.11 19.71
N LYS A 303 3.08 33.88 21.03
CA LYS A 303 1.90 33.35 21.74
C LYS A 303 0.65 34.20 21.56
N GLU A 304 0.73 35.51 21.79
CA GLU A 304 -0.43 36.38 21.65
C GLU A 304 -0.93 36.45 20.20
N ARG A 305 0.02 36.47 19.25
CA ARG A 305 -0.28 36.47 17.82
C ARG A 305 -0.97 35.16 17.40
N LEU A 306 -0.52 34.01 17.93
CA LEU A 306 -1.14 32.72 17.70
C LEU A 306 -2.57 32.70 18.21
N ILE A 307 -2.80 33.12 19.44
CA ILE A 307 -4.14 33.18 20.05
C ILE A 307 -5.05 34.11 19.22
N ALA A 308 -4.58 35.30 18.87
CA ALA A 308 -5.34 36.27 18.09
C ALA A 308 -5.69 35.77 16.69
N SER A 309 -4.81 34.97 16.06
CA SER A 309 -5.05 34.40 14.73
C SER A 309 -6.09 33.29 14.73
N GLY A 310 -6.25 32.57 15.83
CA GLY A 310 -7.06 31.34 15.91
C GLY A 310 -6.52 30.18 15.09
N ALA A 311 -5.22 30.19 14.77
CA ALA A 311 -4.51 29.10 14.13
C ALA A 311 -4.05 28.03 15.14
N THR A 312 -3.61 26.89 14.63
CA THR A 312 -2.89 25.86 15.39
C THR A 312 -1.46 25.76 14.87
N TRP A 313 -0.49 25.89 15.75
CA TRP A 313 0.93 25.76 15.43
C TRP A 313 1.46 24.39 15.85
N VAL A 314 1.99 23.62 14.91
CA VAL A 314 2.51 22.27 15.14
C VAL A 314 4.03 22.32 15.23
N PHE A 315 4.55 21.75 16.30
CA PHE A 315 5.99 21.66 16.58
C PHE A 315 6.50 20.29 16.13
N ARG A 316 7.53 20.25 15.27
CA ARG A 316 8.10 19.02 14.75
C ARG A 316 9.54 18.83 15.25
N PRO A 317 9.77 18.03 16.29
CA PRO A 317 11.10 17.49 16.59
C PRO A 317 11.46 16.47 15.50
N ASP A 318 12.69 16.52 15.00
CA ASP A 318 13.21 15.68 13.91
C ASP A 318 14.50 14.94 14.34
N SER A 319 14.82 14.97 15.63
CA SER A 319 16.00 14.34 16.24
C SER A 319 15.74 13.93 17.69
N GLY A 320 16.65 13.12 18.23
CA GLY A 320 16.58 12.62 19.60
C GLY A 320 15.93 11.26 19.72
N ASP A 321 15.60 10.85 20.93
CA ASP A 321 14.92 9.58 21.18
C ASP A 321 13.46 9.67 20.70
N PRO A 322 13.03 8.81 19.77
CA PRO A 322 11.72 8.96 19.13
C PRO A 322 10.53 8.76 20.07
N ILE A 323 10.71 8.11 21.22
CA ILE A 323 9.64 7.87 22.20
C ILE A 323 9.56 9.01 23.21
N THR A 324 10.67 9.37 23.83
CA THR A 324 10.67 10.32 24.95
C THR A 324 10.73 11.78 24.53
N THR A 325 11.37 12.09 23.38
CA THR A 325 11.52 13.49 22.91
C THR A 325 10.17 14.16 22.66
N PRO A 326 9.21 13.58 21.92
CA PRO A 326 7.94 14.27 21.66
C PRO A 326 7.13 14.52 22.95
N ILE A 327 7.21 13.62 23.94
CA ILE A 327 6.54 13.81 25.25
C ILE A 327 7.16 15.02 25.98
N LYS A 328 8.48 15.10 26.02
CA LYS A 328 9.18 16.26 26.62
C LYS A 328 8.85 17.57 25.90
N VAL A 329 8.69 17.54 24.58
CA VAL A 329 8.26 18.72 23.82
C VAL A 329 6.85 19.16 24.24
N VAL A 330 5.91 18.24 24.43
CA VAL A 330 4.56 18.54 24.93
C VAL A 330 4.62 19.19 26.30
N GLU A 331 5.43 18.66 27.24
CA GLU A 331 5.63 19.24 28.60
C GLU A 331 6.22 20.66 28.56
N GLU A 332 7.19 20.90 27.68
CA GLU A 332 7.78 22.23 27.53
C GLU A 332 6.83 23.23 26.90
N LEU A 333 6.01 22.79 25.93
CA LEU A 333 4.97 23.63 25.32
C LEU A 333 3.87 24.00 26.31
N GLU A 334 3.49 23.13 27.24
CA GLU A 334 2.53 23.49 28.32
C GLU A 334 3.03 24.68 29.12
N LYS A 335 4.31 24.73 29.46
CA LYS A 335 4.93 25.84 30.26
C LYS A 335 4.79 27.18 29.53
N VAL A 336 4.77 27.18 28.18
CA VAL A 336 4.66 28.39 27.37
C VAL A 336 3.20 28.73 27.07
N PHE A 337 2.44 27.78 26.54
CA PHE A 337 1.12 28.01 25.97
C PHE A 337 -0.03 27.68 26.93
N GLY A 338 0.26 26.88 27.97
CA GLY A 338 -0.75 26.34 28.87
C GLY A 338 -1.57 25.23 28.24
N CYS A 339 -2.48 24.69 29.01
CA CYS A 339 -3.41 23.65 28.59
C CYS A 339 -4.81 23.87 29.13
N THR A 340 -5.76 23.15 28.54
CA THR A 340 -7.14 23.03 29.04
C THR A 340 -7.39 21.58 29.40
N ILE A 341 -8.06 21.31 30.51
CA ILE A 341 -8.50 19.96 30.88
C ILE A 341 -9.78 19.62 30.11
N ASN A 342 -9.75 18.56 29.36
CA ASN A 342 -10.90 18.10 28.60
C ASN A 342 -11.92 17.33 29.47
N LYS A 343 -13.06 16.91 28.92
CA LYS A 343 -14.15 16.22 29.65
C LYS A 343 -13.70 14.86 30.23
N LYS A 344 -12.64 14.27 29.69
CA LYS A 344 -12.08 12.99 30.16
C LYS A 344 -10.97 13.16 31.20
N GLY A 345 -10.64 14.42 31.58
CA GLY A 345 -9.65 14.72 32.61
C GLY A 345 -8.22 14.84 32.08
N TYR A 346 -7.99 14.81 30.76
CA TYR A 346 -6.67 14.93 30.15
C TYR A 346 -6.36 16.36 29.73
N LYS A 347 -5.07 16.73 29.78
CA LYS A 347 -4.56 18.02 29.32
C LYS A 347 -4.53 18.08 27.80
N VAL A 348 -5.07 19.15 27.22
CA VAL A 348 -4.97 19.50 25.79
C VAL A 348 -4.29 20.85 25.69
N LEU A 349 -3.16 20.93 24.99
CA LEU A 349 -2.38 22.17 24.80
C LEU A 349 -3.20 23.22 24.05
N ASN A 350 -3.05 24.49 24.45
CA ASN A 350 -3.77 25.59 23.84
C ASN A 350 -3.10 26.04 22.52
N ASN A 351 -3.82 25.91 21.40
CA ASN A 351 -3.40 26.33 20.05
C ASN A 351 -2.08 25.71 19.51
N VAL A 352 -1.49 24.75 20.19
CA VAL A 352 -0.27 24.06 19.73
C VAL A 352 -0.43 22.55 19.76
N ARG A 353 0.28 21.86 18.86
CA ARG A 353 0.35 20.39 18.77
C ARG A 353 1.77 19.96 18.47
N VAL A 354 2.04 18.66 18.58
CA VAL A 354 3.32 18.05 18.25
C VAL A 354 3.10 17.00 17.17
N ILE A 355 3.99 16.93 16.18
CA ILE A 355 4.08 15.84 15.22
C ILE A 355 5.45 15.17 15.32
N GLN A 356 5.45 13.87 15.65
CA GLN A 356 6.67 13.06 15.65
C GLN A 356 6.82 12.39 14.30
N GLY A 357 7.87 12.72 13.55
CA GLY A 357 8.08 12.26 12.17
C GLY A 357 9.38 11.52 11.91
N ASP A 358 10.36 11.57 12.85
CA ASP A 358 11.67 10.94 12.65
C ASP A 358 11.81 9.64 13.43
N GLY A 359 12.40 8.64 12.77
CA GLY A 359 12.89 7.42 13.38
C GLY A 359 11.85 6.45 13.92
N ILE A 360 10.56 6.74 13.81
CA ILE A 360 9.51 5.89 14.38
C ILE A 360 9.15 4.69 13.51
N VAL A 361 8.73 3.63 14.18
CA VAL A 361 8.13 2.43 13.58
C VAL A 361 6.73 2.20 14.17
N PRO A 362 5.85 1.43 13.51
CA PRO A 362 4.45 1.29 13.92
C PRO A 362 4.23 0.90 15.39
N SER A 363 5.10 0.06 15.97
CA SER A 363 4.97 -0.34 17.37
C SER A 363 5.21 0.78 18.36
N GLN A 364 6.07 1.74 18.03
CA GLN A 364 6.41 2.87 18.91
C GLN A 364 5.28 3.90 19.03
N VAL A 365 4.34 3.93 18.07
CA VAL A 365 3.16 4.81 18.15
C VAL A 365 2.37 4.55 19.43
N THR A 366 2.14 3.28 19.76
CA THR A 366 1.46 2.89 21.01
C THR A 366 2.26 3.31 22.23
N GLU A 367 3.57 3.06 22.27
CA GLU A 367 4.45 3.42 23.40
C GLU A 367 4.46 4.93 23.66
N ILE A 368 4.54 5.74 22.59
CA ILE A 368 4.50 7.21 22.70
C ILE A 368 3.16 7.69 23.27
N LEU A 369 2.04 7.13 22.76
CA LEU A 369 0.71 7.54 23.21
C LEU A 369 0.41 7.10 24.65
N GLU A 370 0.84 5.92 25.06
CA GLU A 370 0.73 5.44 26.44
C GLU A 370 1.57 6.31 27.38
N GLY A 371 2.83 6.56 27.07
CA GLY A 371 3.69 7.45 27.85
C GLY A 371 3.14 8.87 27.94
N LEU A 372 2.56 9.40 26.85
CA LEU A 372 1.92 10.71 26.87
C LEU A 372 0.71 10.74 27.80
N MET A 373 -0.14 9.72 27.78
CA MET A 373 -1.32 9.63 28.64
C MET A 373 -0.97 9.39 30.12
N GLU A 374 0.11 8.68 30.42
CA GLU A 374 0.63 8.50 31.78
C GLU A 374 1.06 9.83 32.42
N THR A 375 1.56 10.78 31.63
CA THR A 375 1.87 12.14 32.08
C THR A 375 0.65 13.06 32.13
N GLY A 376 -0.55 12.54 31.86
CA GLY A 376 -1.81 13.24 31.96
C GLY A 376 -2.22 14.05 30.72
N TYR A 377 -1.52 13.89 29.58
CA TYR A 377 -1.89 14.57 28.34
C TYR A 377 -2.78 13.69 27.45
N SER A 378 -3.70 14.32 26.75
CA SER A 378 -4.54 13.68 25.73
C SER A 378 -3.70 13.30 24.51
N ALA A 379 -4.04 12.17 23.89
CA ALA A 379 -3.56 11.79 22.56
C ALA A 379 -3.85 12.86 21.47
N SER A 380 -4.82 13.75 21.71
CA SER A 380 -5.11 14.92 20.86
C SER A 380 -3.92 15.82 20.61
N ASN A 381 -2.92 15.85 21.53
CA ASN A 381 -1.74 16.70 21.41
C ASN A 381 -0.72 16.19 20.39
N MET A 382 -0.83 14.90 19.97
CA MET A 382 0.17 14.24 19.15
C MET A 382 -0.42 13.85 17.79
N ALA A 383 0.40 13.99 16.74
CA ALA A 383 0.26 13.36 15.45
C ALA A 383 1.59 12.68 15.09
N PHE A 384 1.57 11.81 14.11
CA PHE A 384 2.73 11.07 13.66
C PHE A 384 2.95 11.24 12.17
N GLY A 385 4.22 11.23 11.74
CA GLY A 385 4.62 11.11 10.35
C GLY A 385 5.60 9.94 10.22
N MET A 386 5.48 9.14 9.17
CA MET A 386 6.40 8.02 8.95
C MET A 386 6.83 8.00 7.49
N GLY A 387 8.15 7.99 7.28
CA GLY A 387 8.77 7.95 5.96
C GLY A 387 8.98 6.53 5.44
N GLY A 388 10.24 6.17 5.20
CA GLY A 388 10.62 4.83 4.73
C GLY A 388 10.18 3.69 5.68
N GLY A 389 9.93 3.97 6.95
CA GLY A 389 9.35 3.02 7.91
C GLY A 389 7.98 2.50 7.50
N LEU A 390 7.17 3.34 6.85
CA LEU A 390 5.85 2.99 6.33
C LEU A 390 5.93 2.38 4.92
N LEU A 391 6.54 3.10 3.98
CA LEU A 391 6.44 2.76 2.56
C LEU A 391 7.51 1.78 2.07
N GLN A 392 8.67 1.65 2.76
CA GLN A 392 9.83 0.92 2.24
C GLN A 392 10.34 -0.21 3.13
N LYS A 393 10.26 -0.09 4.47
CA LYS A 393 10.74 -1.15 5.39
C LYS A 393 9.78 -2.35 5.43
N VAL A 394 9.38 -2.79 4.25
CA VAL A 394 8.47 -3.92 4.01
C VAL A 394 9.01 -4.76 2.86
N ASN A 395 8.70 -6.05 2.86
CA ASN A 395 8.98 -6.96 1.76
C ASN A 395 7.84 -7.98 1.65
N ARG A 396 7.86 -8.79 0.58
CA ARG A 396 6.82 -9.80 0.34
C ARG A 396 6.64 -10.76 1.52
N ASP A 397 7.70 -11.04 2.28
CA ASP A 397 7.68 -11.99 3.39
C ASP A 397 7.18 -11.33 4.70
N THR A 398 6.97 -10.01 4.75
CA THR A 398 6.35 -9.31 5.90
C THR A 398 5.01 -9.95 6.27
N HIS A 399 4.18 -10.29 5.27
CA HIS A 399 2.93 -11.05 5.42
C HIS A 399 2.93 -12.35 4.62
N LYS A 400 4.10 -12.83 4.18
CA LYS A 400 4.29 -14.09 3.46
C LYS A 400 3.34 -14.27 2.28
N PHE A 401 3.15 -13.21 1.50
CA PHE A 401 2.29 -13.24 0.32
C PHE A 401 2.82 -14.17 -0.76
N ALA A 402 1.93 -14.93 -1.36
CA ALA A 402 2.25 -15.85 -2.44
C ALA A 402 1.08 -16.02 -3.42
N LEU A 403 1.41 -16.16 -4.72
CA LEU A 403 0.50 -16.64 -5.74
C LEU A 403 0.89 -18.08 -6.09
N LYS A 404 -0.09 -18.99 -6.16
CA LYS A 404 0.14 -20.41 -6.43
C LYS A 404 -0.92 -20.97 -7.35
N CYS A 405 -0.46 -21.76 -8.34
CA CYS A 405 -1.37 -22.58 -9.13
C CYS A 405 -2.07 -23.58 -8.19
N SER A 406 -3.39 -23.69 -8.32
CA SER A 406 -4.22 -24.60 -7.53
C SER A 406 -4.96 -25.64 -8.36
N ALA A 407 -5.21 -25.37 -9.65
CA ALA A 407 -5.81 -26.33 -10.56
C ALA A 407 -5.38 -26.08 -12.01
N ILE A 408 -5.30 -27.15 -12.78
CA ILE A 408 -5.08 -27.13 -14.24
C ILE A 408 -6.13 -28.02 -14.88
N ARG A 409 -6.70 -27.59 -16.03
CA ARG A 409 -7.58 -28.43 -16.80
C ARG A 409 -6.77 -29.17 -17.87
N VAL A 410 -6.92 -30.48 -17.91
CA VAL A 410 -6.21 -31.39 -18.82
C VAL A 410 -7.22 -32.27 -19.53
N ASN A 411 -7.26 -32.25 -20.87
CA ASN A 411 -8.21 -33.02 -21.66
C ASN A 411 -9.68 -32.81 -21.23
N GLY A 412 -10.03 -31.59 -20.80
CA GLY A 412 -11.37 -31.22 -20.35
C GLY A 412 -11.66 -31.43 -18.86
N GLU A 413 -10.80 -32.13 -18.12
CA GLU A 413 -10.98 -32.45 -16.70
C GLU A 413 -10.07 -31.58 -15.82
N TRP A 414 -10.60 -31.04 -14.70
CA TRP A 414 -9.82 -30.30 -13.72
C TRP A 414 -9.02 -31.24 -12.84
N ILE A 415 -7.74 -30.90 -12.67
CA ILE A 415 -6.80 -31.63 -11.80
C ILE A 415 -6.30 -30.65 -10.73
N ASP A 416 -6.35 -31.09 -9.48
CA ASP A 416 -5.76 -30.38 -8.34
C ASP A 416 -4.25 -30.24 -8.48
N VAL A 417 -3.75 -29.04 -8.26
CA VAL A 417 -2.31 -28.73 -8.23
C VAL A 417 -1.96 -28.13 -6.88
N TYR A 418 -1.03 -28.75 -6.18
CA TYR A 418 -0.60 -28.25 -4.87
C TYR A 418 0.84 -28.63 -4.56
N LYS A 419 1.42 -27.92 -3.64
CA LYS A 419 2.74 -28.17 -3.11
C LYS A 419 2.58 -28.58 -1.63
N ASP A 420 3.19 -29.71 -1.28
CA ASP A 420 3.25 -30.25 0.08
C ASP A 420 4.70 -30.69 0.38
N PRO A 421 5.60 -29.73 0.70
CA PRO A 421 7.00 -30.04 0.91
C PRO A 421 7.21 -30.70 2.27
N ALA A 422 7.94 -31.81 2.26
CA ALA A 422 8.43 -32.44 3.49
C ALA A 422 9.32 -31.46 4.29
N VAL A 423 9.25 -31.57 5.61
CA VAL A 423 10.11 -30.81 6.54
C VAL A 423 11.26 -31.72 6.98
N TYR A 424 12.47 -31.18 7.02
CA TYR A 424 13.68 -31.88 7.43
C TYR A 424 14.34 -31.15 8.61
N ASP A 425 14.89 -31.90 9.55
CA ASP A 425 15.72 -31.36 10.63
C ASP A 425 17.12 -30.89 10.10
N GLU A 426 17.95 -30.39 10.99
CA GLU A 426 19.30 -29.91 10.66
C GLU A 426 20.24 -31.02 10.13
N ASN A 427 19.90 -32.30 10.39
CA ASN A 427 20.63 -33.50 9.94
C ASN A 427 20.00 -34.12 8.67
N TRP A 428 19.04 -33.43 8.02
CA TRP A 428 18.30 -33.93 6.84
C TRP A 428 17.46 -35.18 7.11
N ASN A 429 17.01 -35.42 8.35
CA ASN A 429 16.02 -36.44 8.63
C ASN A 429 14.62 -35.85 8.43
N LEU A 430 13.74 -36.64 7.85
CA LEU A 430 12.33 -36.30 7.71
C LEU A 430 11.70 -36.15 9.10
N VAL A 431 11.03 -35.02 9.33
CA VAL A 431 10.25 -34.79 10.56
C VAL A 431 8.75 -34.72 10.25
N ASP A 432 7.95 -35.17 11.19
CA ASP A 432 6.49 -35.16 11.08
C ASP A 432 5.93 -33.79 11.50
N GLU A 433 6.26 -32.78 10.70
CA GLU A 433 5.79 -31.41 10.88
C GLU A 433 5.17 -30.88 9.60
N GLU A 434 4.08 -30.14 9.72
CA GLU A 434 3.48 -29.46 8.56
C GLU A 434 4.31 -28.26 8.13
N SER A 435 4.65 -28.20 6.85
CA SER A 435 5.31 -27.03 6.27
C SER A 435 4.32 -25.86 6.15
N PHE A 436 4.74 -24.67 6.61
CA PHE A 436 4.01 -23.43 6.32
C PHE A 436 3.92 -23.12 4.81
N LYS A 437 4.61 -23.89 3.97
CA LYS A 437 4.64 -23.76 2.50
C LYS A 437 3.62 -24.65 1.78
N ILE A 438 2.79 -25.38 2.50
CA ILE A 438 1.67 -26.12 1.89
C ILE A 438 0.78 -25.12 1.14
N SER A 439 0.40 -25.47 -0.07
CA SER A 439 -0.51 -24.65 -0.88
C SER A 439 -1.90 -25.28 -0.95
N LYS A 440 -2.92 -24.44 -1.05
CA LYS A 440 -4.30 -24.88 -1.32
C LYS A 440 -4.38 -25.48 -2.73
N LYS A 441 -5.35 -26.34 -2.95
CA LYS A 441 -5.64 -27.04 -4.19
C LYS A 441 -7.06 -26.78 -4.64
N GLY A 442 -7.36 -27.04 -5.91
CA GLY A 442 -8.69 -26.92 -6.49
C GLY A 442 -9.07 -25.51 -6.89
N ARG A 443 -10.34 -25.33 -7.25
CA ARG A 443 -10.93 -24.04 -7.61
C ARG A 443 -11.47 -23.40 -6.33
N LEU A 444 -10.85 -22.27 -5.93
CA LEU A 444 -11.07 -21.66 -4.63
C LEU A 444 -12.06 -20.50 -4.69
N GLU A 445 -12.93 -20.44 -3.66
CA GLU A 445 -13.86 -19.36 -3.38
C GLU A 445 -13.65 -18.80 -1.99
N LEU A 446 -14.05 -17.54 -1.76
CA LEU A 446 -14.07 -16.89 -0.45
C LEU A 446 -15.50 -16.61 -0.05
N ILE A 447 -15.91 -17.08 1.11
CA ILE A 447 -17.23 -16.84 1.68
C ILE A 447 -17.10 -16.13 3.04
N TYR A 448 -18.16 -15.47 3.48
CA TYR A 448 -18.20 -14.69 4.72
C TYR A 448 -19.48 -14.95 5.50
N ASN A 449 -19.33 -15.16 6.80
CA ASN A 449 -20.44 -15.22 7.75
C ASN A 449 -20.47 -13.94 8.59
N ALA A 450 -21.46 -13.08 8.37
CA ALA A 450 -21.57 -11.79 9.03
C ALA A 450 -21.89 -11.90 10.55
N ALA A 451 -22.58 -12.97 10.98
CA ALA A 451 -22.93 -13.16 12.38
C ALA A 451 -21.72 -13.55 13.24
N LEU A 452 -20.74 -14.24 12.63
CA LEU A 452 -19.53 -14.72 13.31
C LEU A 452 -18.30 -13.87 13.01
N ASP A 453 -18.38 -12.90 12.07
CA ASP A 453 -17.23 -12.21 11.46
C ASP A 453 -16.17 -13.20 10.95
N GLU A 454 -16.62 -14.28 10.31
CA GLU A 454 -15.76 -15.38 9.86
C GLU A 454 -15.64 -15.38 8.33
N TYR A 455 -14.39 -15.41 7.84
CA TYR A 455 -14.06 -15.63 6.43
C TYR A 455 -13.55 -17.04 6.24
N ARG A 456 -13.97 -17.69 5.16
CA ARG A 456 -13.54 -19.06 4.85
C ARG A 456 -13.23 -19.23 3.37
N THR A 457 -12.08 -19.82 3.09
CA THR A 457 -11.74 -20.31 1.74
C THR A 457 -12.31 -21.72 1.58
N VAL A 458 -13.13 -21.93 0.57
CA VAL A 458 -13.77 -23.21 0.23
C VAL A 458 -13.49 -23.60 -1.21
N LEU A 459 -13.75 -24.84 -1.60
CA LEU A 459 -13.74 -25.23 -2.98
C LEU A 459 -15.03 -24.77 -3.68
N LEU A 460 -14.93 -24.43 -4.94
CA LEU A 460 -16.09 -24.04 -5.76
C LEU A 460 -17.19 -25.13 -5.74
N GLU A 461 -16.76 -26.39 -5.73
CA GLU A 461 -17.64 -27.56 -5.70
C GLU A 461 -18.39 -27.71 -4.35
N GLU A 462 -17.85 -27.10 -3.28
CA GLU A 462 -18.42 -27.15 -1.92
C GLU A 462 -19.33 -25.95 -1.64
N LEU A 463 -19.45 -24.97 -2.54
CA LEU A 463 -20.26 -23.77 -2.29
C LEU A 463 -21.71 -24.10 -1.92
N SER A 464 -22.31 -25.12 -2.56
CA SER A 464 -23.68 -25.54 -2.26
C SER A 464 -23.87 -26.07 -0.83
N ASP A 465 -22.82 -26.52 -0.16
CA ASP A 465 -22.87 -26.99 1.21
C ASP A 465 -23.03 -25.83 2.22
N TYR A 466 -22.75 -24.60 1.74
CA TYR A 466 -22.87 -23.34 2.49
C TYR A 466 -24.11 -22.52 2.07
N ASP A 467 -24.94 -23.05 1.14
CA ASP A 467 -26.23 -22.48 0.74
C ASP A 467 -27.19 -22.45 1.95
N GLY A 468 -27.24 -21.31 2.63
CA GLY A 468 -28.12 -21.07 3.78
C GLY A 468 -27.94 -19.63 4.30
N ALA A 469 -28.84 -19.19 5.16
CA ALA A 469 -28.95 -17.78 5.58
C ALA A 469 -27.74 -17.22 6.35
N GLU A 470 -26.71 -18.00 6.63
CA GLU A 470 -25.57 -17.62 7.48
C GLU A 470 -24.32 -17.23 6.67
N TRP A 471 -24.10 -17.83 5.50
CA TRP A 471 -22.93 -17.55 4.66
C TRP A 471 -23.31 -16.75 3.42
N SER A 472 -22.44 -15.84 3.03
CA SER A 472 -22.58 -15.14 1.74
C SER A 472 -22.35 -16.11 0.58
N ASP A 473 -22.84 -15.73 -0.60
CA ASP A 473 -22.23 -16.20 -1.84
C ASP A 473 -20.74 -15.87 -1.86
N THR A 474 -20.05 -16.26 -2.92
CA THR A 474 -18.62 -15.89 -3.03
C THR A 474 -18.40 -14.38 -2.94
N LEU A 475 -17.36 -13.98 -2.20
CA LEU A 475 -16.87 -12.59 -2.16
C LEU A 475 -15.91 -12.28 -3.30
N LEU A 476 -15.45 -13.28 -4.07
CA LEU A 476 -14.55 -13.02 -5.19
C LEU A 476 -15.35 -12.52 -6.39
N GLU A 477 -15.19 -11.23 -6.68
CA GLU A 477 -15.85 -10.55 -7.80
C GLU A 477 -14.91 -10.39 -8.98
N THR A 478 -15.43 -10.50 -10.22
CA THR A 478 -14.63 -10.28 -11.41
C THR A 478 -14.28 -8.80 -11.54
N VAL A 479 -12.98 -8.49 -11.46
CA VAL A 479 -12.43 -7.14 -11.66
C VAL A 479 -11.97 -6.94 -13.09
N TYR A 480 -11.38 -7.98 -13.69
CA TYR A 480 -10.86 -7.95 -15.05
C TYR A 480 -11.21 -9.24 -15.78
N GLU A 481 -11.63 -9.12 -17.03
CA GLU A 481 -11.89 -10.28 -17.91
C GLU A 481 -11.60 -9.92 -19.38
N ASP A 482 -10.83 -10.76 -20.05
CA ASP A 482 -10.56 -10.71 -21.48
C ASP A 482 -10.16 -9.32 -22.02
N GLY A 483 -9.34 -8.60 -21.26
CA GLY A 483 -8.85 -7.28 -21.64
C GLY A 483 -9.73 -6.11 -21.20
N TYR A 484 -10.76 -6.34 -20.40
CA TYR A 484 -11.68 -5.31 -19.94
C TYR A 484 -11.70 -5.22 -18.41
N LEU A 485 -11.83 -4.00 -17.90
CA LEU A 485 -12.22 -3.77 -16.52
C LEU A 485 -13.72 -4.07 -16.41
N VAL A 486 -14.08 -4.99 -15.51
CA VAL A 486 -15.48 -5.42 -15.30
C VAL A 486 -16.09 -4.70 -14.11
N ARG A 487 -15.31 -4.51 -13.06
CA ARG A 487 -15.71 -3.73 -11.88
C ARG A 487 -14.73 -2.58 -11.67
N ASP A 488 -15.26 -1.40 -11.41
CA ASP A 488 -14.52 -0.19 -11.09
C ASP A 488 -15.08 0.38 -9.77
N MET A 489 -14.34 0.14 -8.67
CA MET A 489 -14.71 0.62 -7.33
C MET A 489 -14.32 2.08 -7.17
N THR A 490 -15.15 2.84 -6.45
CA THR A 490 -14.77 4.17 -5.94
C THR A 490 -13.91 4.06 -4.69
N PHE A 491 -13.16 5.11 -4.37
CA PHE A 491 -12.33 5.12 -3.15
C PHE A 491 -13.18 5.20 -1.87
N GLU A 492 -14.36 5.79 -1.95
CA GLU A 492 -15.35 5.81 -0.88
C GLU A 492 -15.83 4.39 -0.55
N GLU A 493 -16.12 3.55 -1.56
CA GLU A 493 -16.46 2.13 -1.34
C GLU A 493 -15.30 1.40 -0.65
N VAL A 494 -14.06 1.63 -1.06
CA VAL A 494 -12.87 1.03 -0.43
C VAL A 494 -12.76 1.44 1.05
N ARG A 495 -12.92 2.72 1.36
CA ARG A 495 -12.90 3.23 2.74
C ARG A 495 -14.07 2.70 3.57
N ALA A 496 -15.26 2.59 2.99
CA ALA A 496 -16.42 2.02 3.65
C ALA A 496 -16.20 0.55 4.01
N ASN A 497 -15.63 -0.25 3.10
CA ASN A 497 -15.25 -1.64 3.36
C ASN A 497 -14.20 -1.76 4.47
N ALA A 498 -13.29 -0.79 4.57
CA ALA A 498 -12.28 -0.73 5.63
C ALA A 498 -12.85 -0.22 6.98
N GLY A 499 -14.08 0.30 7.01
CA GLY A 499 -14.65 0.93 8.21
C GLY A 499 -13.92 2.20 8.64
N THR A 500 -13.37 2.97 7.68
CA THR A 500 -12.56 4.16 7.98
C THR A 500 -13.26 5.48 7.71
N ILE A 501 -14.47 5.43 7.13
CA ILE A 501 -15.40 6.56 6.95
C ILE A 501 -16.77 6.22 7.50
#